data_ad08f53030d711342603eb8d62d40450
#
_entry.id   ad08f53030d711342603eb8d62d40450
#
_cell.length_a   1.000
_cell.length_b   1.000
_cell.length_c   1.000
_cell.angle_alpha   90.00
_cell.angle_beta   90.00
_cell.angle_gamma   90.00
#
_symmetry.space_group_name_H-M   'P 1'
#
loop_
_entity.id
_entity.type
_entity.pdbx_description
1 polymer ?
#
loop_
_entity_poly.entity_id
_entity_poly.type
_entity_poly.pdbx_seq_one_letter_code
_entity_poly.pdbx_strand_id
1 'polypeptide(L)'
;AIHHLNFQIFLLELNCVLRDSSAFNIQFYEGKPIFIDIMSLKKYEDGEYWGGYKQFCENFLNPLLIGHLKNIEHNNLFRGSIEGIDTILLNKILNFKDKISFNVFTHVVLQSKFLQQDIKNPKATVKKKNELQKFKKTSYMFMLKQLKSWISKLELKKNKSIWGKYEKYNTYNEKSLSEKEKIVAQFVKKIKPNKLIDLGCNNGQFSKISIDNGAKEVVAVDFDINAISNTYEISKKNNLNLLPLFIDLSNPSPNQGWRQ
;
A
#
# COMPACT_ATOMS: atom_id res chain seq x y z
N ALA A 1 -4.66 -0.66 1.07
CA ALA A 1 -5.83 0.21 1.31
C ALA A 1 -7.14 -0.52 1.02
N ILE A 2 -7.45 -0.86 -0.23
CA ILE A 2 -8.75 -1.47 -0.62
C ILE A 2 -9.03 -2.78 0.12
N HIS A 3 -8.05 -3.67 0.24
CA HIS A 3 -8.18 -4.91 1.00
C HIS A 3 -8.55 -4.64 2.47
N HIS A 4 -7.87 -3.69 3.12
CA HIS A 4 -8.14 -3.30 4.50
C HIS A 4 -9.58 -2.77 4.67
N LEU A 5 -10.03 -1.88 3.76
CA LEU A 5 -11.40 -1.36 3.79
C LEU A 5 -12.45 -2.43 3.54
N ASN A 6 -12.19 -3.37 2.62
CA ASN A 6 -13.08 -4.51 2.39
C ASN A 6 -13.22 -5.36 3.66
N PHE A 7 -12.11 -5.62 4.33
CA PHE A 7 -12.11 -6.41 5.56
C PHE A 7 -12.84 -5.67 6.70
N GLN A 8 -12.60 -4.37 6.87
CA GLN A 8 -13.30 -3.55 7.86
C GLN A 8 -14.82 -3.48 7.60
N ILE A 9 -15.25 -3.37 6.33
CA ILE A 9 -16.65 -3.39 5.93
C ILE A 9 -17.28 -4.75 6.28
N PHE A 10 -16.62 -5.84 5.92
CA PHE A 10 -17.05 -7.20 6.23
C PHE A 10 -17.20 -7.42 7.74
N LEU A 11 -16.21 -6.99 8.51
CA LEU A 11 -16.27 -7.10 9.97
C LEU A 11 -17.43 -6.30 10.57
N LEU A 12 -17.65 -5.08 10.07
CA LEU A 12 -18.75 -4.24 10.56
C LEU A 12 -20.12 -4.85 10.27
N GLU A 13 -20.28 -5.56 9.16
CA GLU A 13 -21.50 -6.36 8.87
C GLU A 13 -21.72 -7.45 9.94
N LEU A 14 -20.63 -8.05 10.43
CA LEU A 14 -20.65 -9.05 11.52
C LEU A 14 -20.65 -8.45 12.95
N ASN A 15 -20.90 -7.15 13.10
CA ASN A 15 -20.79 -6.44 14.37
C ASN A 15 -19.40 -6.53 15.02
N CYS A 16 -18.35 -6.53 14.21
CA CYS A 16 -16.96 -6.49 14.62
C CYS A 16 -16.24 -5.33 13.93
N VAL A 17 -15.13 -4.88 14.51
CA VAL A 17 -14.27 -3.82 13.95
C VAL A 17 -12.80 -4.10 14.27
N LEU A 18 -11.89 -3.47 13.52
CA LEU A 18 -10.48 -3.46 13.81
C LEU A 18 -10.13 -2.28 14.72
N ARG A 19 -9.37 -2.54 15.79
CA ARG A 19 -8.77 -1.50 16.62
C ARG A 19 -7.58 -0.87 15.95
N ASP A 20 -6.81 -1.69 15.22
CA ASP A 20 -5.55 -1.35 14.57
C ASP A 20 -5.68 -1.44 13.05
N SER A 21 -5.19 -0.42 12.36
CA SER A 21 -5.24 -0.31 10.90
C SER A 21 -3.85 -0.16 10.29
N SER A 22 -2.84 -0.73 10.94
CA SER A 22 -1.46 -0.72 10.47
C SER A 22 -1.28 -1.48 9.16
N ALA A 23 -0.40 -0.97 8.30
CA ALA A 23 0.03 -1.69 7.10
C ALA A 23 0.82 -2.96 7.44
N PHE A 24 1.46 -3.02 8.61
CA PHE A 24 2.21 -4.19 9.10
C PHE A 24 1.30 -5.40 9.41
N ASN A 25 0.01 -5.17 9.59
CA ASN A 25 -0.99 -6.22 9.81
C ASN A 25 -1.47 -6.87 8.50
N ILE A 26 -0.88 -6.49 7.35
CA ILE A 26 -1.16 -7.08 6.06
C ILE A 26 0.09 -7.76 5.53
N GLN A 27 -0.03 -9.05 5.26
CA GLN A 27 0.98 -9.87 4.62
C GLN A 27 0.48 -10.33 3.24
N PHE A 28 1.35 -10.96 2.47
CA PHE A 28 1.00 -11.51 1.17
C PHE A 28 1.17 -13.03 1.18
N TYR A 29 0.13 -13.71 0.74
CA TYR A 29 0.12 -15.15 0.54
C TYR A 29 -0.34 -15.44 -0.90
N GLU A 30 0.45 -16.18 -1.66
CA GLU A 30 0.21 -16.44 -3.09
C GLU A 30 -0.09 -15.16 -3.89
N GLY A 31 0.70 -14.10 -3.64
CA GLY A 31 0.53 -12.78 -4.30
C GLY A 31 -0.70 -11.98 -3.86
N LYS A 32 -1.51 -12.47 -2.92
CA LYS A 32 -2.74 -11.81 -2.44
C LYS A 32 -2.55 -11.25 -1.03
N PRO A 33 -3.06 -10.04 -0.74
CA PRO A 33 -2.99 -9.49 0.61
C PRO A 33 -3.91 -10.26 1.56
N ILE A 34 -3.42 -10.58 2.74
CA ILE A 34 -4.17 -11.17 3.85
C ILE A 34 -3.95 -10.36 5.12
N PHE A 35 -4.97 -10.26 5.96
CA PHE A 35 -4.88 -9.65 7.28
C PHE A 35 -4.44 -10.70 8.30
N ILE A 36 -3.41 -10.41 9.10
CA ILE A 36 -2.77 -11.40 9.98
C ILE A 36 -2.95 -11.15 11.48
N ASP A 37 -3.39 -9.95 11.89
CA ASP A 37 -3.51 -9.60 13.32
C ASP A 37 -4.93 -9.86 13.85
N ILE A 38 -5.17 -11.08 14.31
CA ILE A 38 -6.45 -11.48 14.93
C ILE A 38 -6.72 -10.71 16.23
N MET A 39 -5.68 -10.29 16.94
CA MET A 39 -5.83 -9.61 18.24
C MET A 39 -6.37 -8.17 18.11
N SER A 40 -6.31 -7.58 16.93
CA SER A 40 -6.92 -6.28 16.66
C SER A 40 -8.45 -6.32 16.46
N LEU A 41 -9.02 -7.51 16.36
CA LEU A 41 -10.48 -7.70 16.24
C LEU A 41 -11.18 -7.42 17.58
N LYS A 42 -12.25 -6.64 17.53
CA LYS A 42 -13.14 -6.44 18.68
C LYS A 42 -14.60 -6.40 18.25
N LYS A 43 -15.52 -6.65 19.20
CA LYS A 43 -16.94 -6.42 19.01
C LYS A 43 -17.20 -4.93 18.77
N TYR A 44 -18.04 -4.61 17.79
CA TYR A 44 -18.50 -3.24 17.56
C TYR A 44 -19.43 -2.80 18.68
N GLU A 45 -19.21 -1.59 19.21
CA GLU A 45 -20.08 -0.93 20.16
C GLU A 45 -20.88 0.16 19.45
N ASP A 46 -22.21 0.14 19.60
CA ASP A 46 -23.06 1.10 18.89
C ASP A 46 -22.71 2.54 19.24
N GLY A 47 -22.45 3.33 18.22
CA GLY A 47 -22.05 4.72 18.35
C GLY A 47 -20.53 4.96 18.40
N GLU A 48 -19.71 3.93 18.39
CA GLU A 48 -18.26 4.12 18.37
C GLU A 48 -17.72 4.60 17.02
N TYR A 49 -16.62 5.39 17.09
CA TYR A 49 -15.85 5.80 15.93
C TYR A 49 -14.80 4.74 15.57
N TRP A 50 -14.37 4.76 14.31
CA TRP A 50 -13.28 3.90 13.88
C TRP A 50 -11.96 4.27 14.57
N GLY A 51 -11.56 3.46 15.57
CA GLY A 51 -10.34 3.69 16.34
C GLY A 51 -9.06 3.69 15.50
N GLY A 52 -8.98 2.82 14.47
CA GLY A 52 -7.86 2.76 13.54
C GLY A 52 -7.84 3.80 12.43
N TYR A 53 -8.78 4.78 12.41
CA TYR A 53 -8.91 5.71 11.29
C TYR A 53 -7.67 6.57 11.04
N LYS A 54 -7.07 7.14 12.10
CA LYS A 54 -5.83 7.92 11.99
C LYS A 54 -4.73 7.07 11.35
N GLN A 55 -4.52 5.88 11.86
CA GLN A 55 -3.50 4.95 11.39
C GLN A 55 -3.75 4.50 9.95
N PHE A 56 -5.01 4.24 9.58
CA PHE A 56 -5.38 4.00 8.18
C PHE A 56 -5.02 5.17 7.27
N CYS A 57 -5.29 6.40 7.70
CA CYS A 57 -4.90 7.58 6.93
C CYS A 57 -3.39 7.66 6.75
N GLU A 58 -2.62 7.51 7.82
CA GLU A 58 -1.17 7.67 7.81
C GLU A 58 -0.45 6.53 7.07
N ASN A 59 -0.95 5.30 7.17
CA ASN A 59 -0.34 4.13 6.55
C ASN A 59 -0.78 3.89 5.09
N PHE A 60 -1.99 4.31 4.71
CA PHE A 60 -2.54 3.99 3.39
C PHE A 60 -2.97 5.21 2.59
N LEU A 61 -3.83 6.08 3.15
CA LEU A 61 -4.43 7.18 2.40
C LEU A 61 -3.39 8.27 2.06
N ASN A 62 -2.63 8.71 3.05
CA ASN A 62 -1.66 9.80 2.89
C ASN A 62 -0.56 9.46 1.87
N PRO A 63 0.06 8.25 1.89
CA PRO A 63 0.97 7.80 0.84
C PRO A 63 0.36 7.88 -0.55
N LEU A 64 -0.88 7.39 -0.72
CA LEU A 64 -1.57 7.44 -2.02
C LEU A 64 -1.83 8.87 -2.49
N LEU A 65 -2.23 9.78 -1.58
CA LEU A 65 -2.50 11.18 -1.92
C LEU A 65 -1.23 11.94 -2.31
N ILE A 66 -0.11 11.70 -1.66
CA ILE A 66 1.19 12.29 -2.06
C ILE A 66 1.55 11.85 -3.48
N GLY A 67 1.44 10.57 -3.77
CA GLY A 67 1.68 10.05 -5.12
C GLY A 67 0.72 10.63 -6.15
N HIS A 68 -0.58 10.62 -5.85
CA HIS A 68 -1.63 11.07 -6.79
C HIS A 68 -1.60 12.59 -7.05
N LEU A 69 -1.54 13.39 -5.99
CA LEU A 69 -1.68 14.85 -6.08
C LEU A 69 -0.35 15.56 -6.39
N LYS A 70 0.76 15.05 -5.84
CA LYS A 70 2.07 15.70 -5.93
C LYS A 70 3.04 14.98 -6.86
N ASN A 71 2.70 13.77 -7.30
CA ASN A 71 3.61 12.94 -8.09
C ASN A 71 4.97 12.70 -7.38
N ILE A 72 4.93 12.58 -6.06
CA ILE A 72 6.09 12.29 -5.22
C ILE A 72 6.05 10.81 -4.86
N GLU A 73 7.18 10.13 -5.00
CA GLU A 73 7.34 8.75 -4.56
C GLU A 73 7.26 8.68 -3.04
N HIS A 74 6.18 8.12 -2.54
CA HIS A 74 5.86 8.09 -1.10
C HIS A 74 6.80 7.17 -0.30
N ASN A 75 7.48 6.23 -0.96
CA ASN A 75 8.33 5.24 -0.29
C ASN A 75 9.42 5.88 0.56
N ASN A 76 10.05 6.95 0.05
CA ASN A 76 11.10 7.67 0.77
C ASN A 76 10.59 8.36 2.04
N LEU A 77 9.36 8.85 2.02
CA LEU A 77 8.71 9.48 3.18
C LEU A 77 8.20 8.43 4.17
N PHE A 78 7.63 7.32 3.66
CA PHE A 78 7.11 6.24 4.49
C PHE A 78 8.21 5.52 5.27
N ARG A 79 9.40 5.32 4.67
CA ARG A 79 10.56 4.71 5.35
C ARG A 79 11.02 5.46 6.61
N GLY A 80 10.76 6.75 6.69
CA GLY A 80 11.19 7.59 7.81
C GLY A 80 10.37 7.43 9.08
N SER A 81 9.24 6.74 9.04
CA SER A 81 8.32 6.62 10.18
C SER A 81 7.54 5.32 10.15
N ILE A 82 7.56 4.59 11.26
CA ILE A 82 6.75 3.38 11.47
C ILE A 82 5.25 3.68 11.46
N GLU A 83 4.86 4.89 11.86
CA GLU A 83 3.47 5.35 11.87
C GLU A 83 2.97 5.73 10.46
N GLY A 84 3.86 5.77 9.46
CA GLY A 84 3.54 6.20 8.11
C GLY A 84 3.69 7.71 7.89
N ILE A 85 2.90 8.29 7.00
CA ILE A 85 2.97 9.72 6.65
C ILE A 85 1.96 10.51 7.46
N ASP A 86 2.44 11.36 8.38
CA ASP A 86 1.61 12.17 9.26
C ASP A 86 0.64 13.08 8.49
N THR A 87 -0.63 13.12 8.94
CA THR A 87 -1.69 13.88 8.27
C THR A 87 -1.48 15.40 8.37
N ILE A 88 -0.85 15.90 9.45
CA ILE A 88 -0.54 17.31 9.61
C ILE A 88 0.57 17.70 8.61
N LEU A 89 1.56 16.84 8.44
CA LEU A 89 2.60 17.02 7.43
C LEU A 89 2.02 17.03 6.02
N LEU A 90 1.16 16.06 5.67
CA LEU A 90 0.49 16.03 4.38
C LEU A 90 -0.29 17.33 4.13
N ASN A 91 -1.07 17.79 5.11
CA ASN A 91 -1.82 19.04 4.98
C ASN A 91 -0.92 20.27 4.70
N LYS A 92 0.32 20.29 5.21
CA LYS A 92 1.30 21.35 4.90
C LYS A 92 1.85 21.25 3.47
N ILE A 93 2.04 20.03 2.95
CA ILE A 93 2.54 19.77 1.59
C ILE A 93 1.50 20.11 0.52
N LEU A 94 0.21 19.91 0.82
CA LEU A 94 -0.88 20.16 -0.13
C LEU A 94 -1.08 21.66 -0.35
N ASN A 95 -1.21 22.07 -1.61
CA ASN A 95 -1.56 23.44 -1.98
C ASN A 95 -3.08 23.68 -1.87
N PHE A 96 -3.50 24.92 -2.10
CA PHE A 96 -4.92 25.30 -1.97
C PHE A 96 -5.82 24.53 -2.96
N LYS A 97 -5.36 24.33 -4.21
CA LYS A 97 -6.14 23.61 -5.23
C LYS A 97 -6.40 22.15 -4.84
N ASP A 98 -5.42 21.48 -4.22
CA ASP A 98 -5.58 20.11 -3.75
C ASP A 98 -6.66 20.01 -2.66
N LYS A 99 -6.77 21.05 -1.82
CA LYS A 99 -7.67 21.10 -0.64
C LYS A 99 -9.12 21.44 -0.98
N ILE A 100 -9.42 21.85 -2.20
CA ILE A 100 -10.79 22.14 -2.66
C ILE A 100 -11.62 20.85 -2.78
N SER A 101 -11.01 19.72 -3.09
CA SER A 101 -11.70 18.44 -3.16
C SER A 101 -12.36 18.11 -1.82
N PHE A 102 -13.67 17.81 -1.83
CA PHE A 102 -14.44 17.45 -0.63
C PHE A 102 -13.76 16.32 0.18
N ASN A 103 -13.27 15.30 -0.50
CA ASN A 103 -12.60 14.17 0.17
C ASN A 103 -11.26 14.58 0.80
N VAL A 104 -10.44 15.36 0.10
CA VAL A 104 -9.19 15.88 0.66
C VAL A 104 -9.47 16.82 1.83
N PHE A 105 -10.46 17.70 1.69
CA PHE A 105 -10.87 18.58 2.78
C PHE A 105 -11.28 17.78 4.03
N THR A 106 -12.12 16.77 3.86
CA THR A 106 -12.64 15.96 4.97
C THR A 106 -11.55 15.10 5.61
N HIS A 107 -10.80 14.33 4.80
CA HIS A 107 -9.90 13.30 5.30
C HIS A 107 -8.47 13.81 5.60
N VAL A 108 -8.11 15.02 5.12
CA VAL A 108 -6.80 15.61 5.39
C VAL A 108 -6.92 16.93 6.15
N VAL A 109 -7.66 17.92 5.62
CA VAL A 109 -7.68 19.27 6.23
C VAL A 109 -8.39 19.25 7.59
N LEU A 110 -9.62 18.72 7.65
CA LEU A 110 -10.36 18.62 8.91
C LEU A 110 -9.67 17.68 9.89
N GLN A 111 -9.23 16.52 9.43
CA GLN A 111 -8.48 15.56 10.25
C GLN A 111 -7.23 16.21 10.86
N SER A 112 -6.44 16.93 10.06
CA SER A 112 -5.26 17.66 10.53
C SER A 112 -5.61 18.69 11.62
N LYS A 113 -6.74 19.41 11.47
CA LYS A 113 -7.20 20.37 12.50
C LYS A 113 -7.58 19.67 13.81
N PHE A 114 -8.29 18.55 13.74
CA PHE A 114 -8.65 17.77 14.93
C PHE A 114 -7.40 17.22 15.64
N LEU A 115 -6.45 16.64 14.90
CA LEU A 115 -5.20 16.15 15.48
C LEU A 115 -4.39 17.27 16.16
N GLN A 116 -4.33 18.46 15.57
CA GLN A 116 -3.65 19.60 16.19
C GLN A 116 -4.37 20.09 17.48
N GLN A 117 -5.70 20.03 17.52
CA GLN A 117 -6.47 20.36 18.73
C GLN A 117 -6.24 19.33 19.82
N ASP A 118 -6.20 18.04 19.49
CA ASP A 118 -5.90 16.93 20.41
C ASP A 118 -4.52 17.11 21.06
N ILE A 119 -3.52 17.50 20.28
CA ILE A 119 -2.16 17.78 20.79
C ILE A 119 -2.17 19.00 21.73
N LYS A 120 -2.88 20.08 21.37
CA LYS A 120 -2.90 21.31 22.18
C LYS A 120 -3.69 21.19 23.48
N ASN A 121 -4.79 20.44 23.48
CA ASN A 121 -5.72 20.34 24.59
C ASN A 121 -6.22 18.90 24.83
N PRO A 122 -5.38 17.96 25.28
CA PRO A 122 -5.74 16.53 25.41
C PRO A 122 -6.95 16.29 26.31
N LYS A 123 -7.05 17.02 27.43
CA LYS A 123 -8.16 16.87 28.41
C LYS A 123 -9.52 17.34 27.84
N ALA A 124 -9.54 18.41 27.06
CA ALA A 124 -10.78 18.92 26.45
C ALA A 124 -11.29 17.96 25.36
N THR A 125 -10.39 17.29 24.65
CA THR A 125 -10.73 16.31 23.62
C THR A 125 -11.42 15.08 24.20
N VAL A 126 -10.93 14.55 25.31
CA VAL A 126 -11.57 13.39 26.00
C VAL A 126 -12.99 13.74 26.43
N LYS A 127 -13.19 14.92 27.04
CA LYS A 127 -14.52 15.39 27.45
C LYS A 127 -15.47 15.53 26.26
N LYS A 128 -14.98 16.12 25.17
CA LYS A 128 -15.77 16.34 23.94
C LYS A 128 -16.12 15.03 23.23
N LYS A 129 -15.24 14.03 23.23
CA LYS A 129 -15.53 12.69 22.68
C LYS A 129 -16.65 11.99 23.45
N ASN A 130 -16.74 12.19 24.73
CA ASN A 130 -17.81 11.61 25.57
C ASN A 130 -19.17 12.34 25.39
N GLU A 131 -19.16 13.59 24.94
CA GLU A 131 -20.35 14.41 24.70
C GLU A 131 -20.85 14.39 23.25
N LEU A 132 -20.03 13.89 22.30
CA LEU A 132 -20.39 13.81 20.88
C LEU A 132 -21.52 12.79 20.66
N GLN A 133 -22.46 13.16 19.78
CA GLN A 133 -23.51 12.25 19.32
C GLN A 133 -22.90 10.94 18.81
N LYS A 134 -23.50 9.84 19.25
CA LYS A 134 -23.11 8.50 18.82
C LYS A 134 -23.09 8.40 17.29
N PHE A 135 -21.99 7.89 16.74
CA PHE A 135 -21.81 7.71 15.30
C PHE A 135 -22.59 6.47 14.86
N LYS A 136 -23.71 6.64 14.16
CA LYS A 136 -24.55 5.53 13.76
C LYS A 136 -23.79 4.52 12.88
N LYS A 137 -24.01 3.22 13.09
CA LYS A 137 -23.42 2.14 12.30
C LYS A 137 -23.61 2.34 10.79
N THR A 138 -24.79 2.83 10.38
CA THR A 138 -25.12 3.12 8.97
C THR A 138 -24.21 4.22 8.40
N SER A 139 -23.94 5.27 9.17
CA SER A 139 -23.03 6.36 8.78
C SER A 139 -21.57 5.87 8.71
N TYR A 140 -21.18 4.99 9.62
CA TYR A 140 -19.87 4.37 9.61
C TYR A 140 -19.69 3.50 8.35
N MET A 141 -20.65 2.64 8.06
CA MET A 141 -20.66 1.82 6.85
C MET A 141 -20.60 2.67 5.57
N PHE A 142 -21.39 3.75 5.53
CA PHE A 142 -21.40 4.68 4.40
C PHE A 142 -20.03 5.34 4.21
N MET A 143 -19.41 5.83 5.29
CA MET A 143 -18.08 6.44 5.26
C MET A 143 -17.03 5.47 4.70
N LEU A 144 -17.01 4.22 5.16
CA LEU A 144 -16.06 3.20 4.67
C LEU A 144 -16.25 2.93 3.17
N LYS A 145 -17.49 2.80 2.71
CA LYS A 145 -17.83 2.58 1.30
C LYS A 145 -17.45 3.78 0.42
N GLN A 146 -17.69 5.01 0.89
CA GLN A 146 -17.29 6.23 0.19
C GLN A 146 -15.78 6.35 0.09
N LEU A 147 -15.06 6.12 1.21
CA LEU A 147 -13.60 6.13 1.25
C LEU A 147 -13.00 5.08 0.30
N LYS A 148 -13.53 3.86 0.30
CA LYS A 148 -13.14 2.81 -0.64
C LYS A 148 -13.36 3.22 -2.09
N SER A 149 -14.56 3.75 -2.43
CA SER A 149 -14.88 4.21 -3.78
C SER A 149 -13.97 5.35 -4.24
N TRP A 150 -13.63 6.26 -3.35
CA TRP A 150 -12.68 7.32 -3.67
C TRP A 150 -11.26 6.80 -3.91
N ILE A 151 -10.73 5.99 -2.99
CA ILE A 151 -9.39 5.42 -3.10
C ILE A 151 -9.24 4.58 -4.37
N SER A 152 -10.28 3.84 -4.77
CA SER A 152 -10.23 3.02 -5.99
C SER A 152 -10.09 3.83 -7.29
N LYS A 153 -10.34 5.14 -7.25
CA LYS A 153 -10.20 6.07 -8.38
C LYS A 153 -8.89 6.86 -8.36
N LEU A 154 -8.08 6.70 -7.30
CA LEU A 154 -6.79 7.37 -7.22
C LEU A 154 -5.80 6.64 -8.15
N GLU A 155 -5.23 7.38 -9.08
CA GLU A 155 -4.20 6.89 -10.00
C GLU A 155 -2.85 7.52 -9.67
N LEU A 156 -1.82 6.71 -9.59
CA LEU A 156 -0.45 7.21 -9.49
C LEU A 156 0.03 7.58 -10.89
N LYS A 157 0.53 8.80 -11.04
CA LYS A 157 1.12 9.23 -12.31
C LYS A 157 2.41 8.44 -12.54
N LYS A 158 2.51 7.85 -13.72
CA LYS A 158 3.76 7.19 -14.13
C LYS A 158 4.83 8.26 -14.39
N ASN A 159 5.83 8.31 -13.54
CA ASN A 159 7.01 9.13 -13.79
C ASN A 159 7.80 8.56 -14.96
N LYS A 160 8.44 9.42 -15.76
CA LYS A 160 9.42 8.95 -16.75
C LYS A 160 10.65 8.47 -15.97
N SER A 161 10.74 7.16 -15.72
CA SER A 161 11.97 6.61 -15.16
C SER A 161 12.96 6.29 -16.29
N ILE A 162 14.25 6.41 -15.98
CA ILE A 162 15.33 6.04 -16.90
C ILE A 162 15.23 4.53 -17.20
N TRP A 163 14.86 3.74 -16.20
CA TRP A 163 14.80 2.28 -16.24
C TRP A 163 13.52 1.73 -16.88
N GLY A 164 12.40 2.48 -16.87
CA GLY A 164 11.17 2.08 -17.56
C GLY A 164 11.29 2.08 -19.10
N LYS A 165 12.37 2.67 -19.63
CA LYS A 165 12.76 2.60 -21.05
C LYS A 165 13.96 1.70 -21.30
N TYR A 166 14.43 0.98 -20.28
CA TYR A 166 15.64 0.16 -20.35
C TYR A 166 15.58 -0.88 -21.47
N GLU A 167 14.42 -1.41 -21.80
CA GLU A 167 14.23 -2.32 -22.94
C GLU A 167 14.61 -1.67 -24.29
N LYS A 168 14.47 -0.32 -24.40
CA LYS A 168 14.86 0.41 -25.63
C LYS A 168 16.33 0.80 -25.66
N TYR A 169 17.01 0.80 -24.52
CA TYR A 169 18.43 1.16 -24.38
C TYR A 169 19.32 -0.04 -24.01
N ASN A 170 18.73 -1.24 -24.01
CA ASN A 170 19.47 -2.47 -23.77
C ASN A 170 20.55 -2.64 -24.85
N THR A 171 21.79 -2.82 -24.40
CA THR A 171 22.91 -3.25 -25.23
C THR A 171 22.78 -4.71 -25.70
N TYR A 172 21.77 -5.43 -25.24
CA TYR A 172 21.45 -6.78 -25.70
C TYR A 172 20.82 -6.71 -27.10
N ASN A 173 21.41 -7.40 -28.07
CA ASN A 173 20.72 -7.69 -29.30
C ASN A 173 19.62 -8.74 -29.02
N GLU A 174 18.60 -8.82 -29.88
CA GLU A 174 17.48 -9.78 -29.72
C GLU A 174 17.93 -11.22 -29.53
N LYS A 175 19.04 -11.61 -30.14
CA LYS A 175 19.63 -12.94 -30.02
C LYS A 175 20.13 -13.22 -28.60
N SER A 176 20.88 -12.28 -28.01
CA SER A 176 21.39 -12.41 -26.63
C SER A 176 20.27 -12.44 -25.60
N LEU A 177 19.19 -11.67 -25.82
CA LEU A 177 18.01 -11.70 -24.95
C LEU A 177 17.32 -13.07 -25.02
N SER A 178 17.09 -13.59 -26.22
CA SER A 178 16.49 -14.92 -26.42
C SER A 178 17.34 -16.05 -25.83
N GLU A 179 18.66 -15.96 -25.92
CA GLU A 179 19.57 -16.93 -25.29
C GLU A 179 19.47 -16.87 -23.76
N LYS A 180 19.42 -15.67 -23.16
CA LYS A 180 19.24 -15.48 -21.72
C LYS A 180 17.92 -16.05 -21.25
N GLU A 181 16.82 -15.80 -21.97
CA GLU A 181 15.50 -16.36 -21.67
C GLU A 181 15.53 -17.89 -21.64
N LYS A 182 16.17 -18.51 -22.66
CA LYS A 182 16.33 -19.99 -22.73
C LYS A 182 17.13 -20.53 -21.55
N ILE A 183 18.24 -19.87 -21.19
CA ILE A 183 19.07 -20.28 -20.04
C ILE A 183 18.25 -20.25 -18.75
N VAL A 184 17.56 -19.15 -18.48
CA VAL A 184 16.72 -19.01 -17.28
C VAL A 184 15.62 -20.07 -17.27
N ALA A 185 14.90 -20.25 -18.39
CA ALA A 185 13.84 -21.24 -18.51
C ALA A 185 14.34 -22.66 -18.24
N GLN A 186 15.47 -23.05 -18.85
CA GLN A 186 16.08 -24.38 -18.67
C GLN A 186 16.54 -24.62 -17.23
N PHE A 187 17.15 -23.60 -16.61
CA PHE A 187 17.61 -23.66 -15.23
C PHE A 187 16.43 -23.86 -14.26
N VAL A 188 15.38 -23.04 -14.38
CA VAL A 188 14.19 -23.14 -13.55
C VAL A 188 13.46 -24.48 -13.77
N LYS A 189 13.32 -24.92 -15.02
CA LYS A 189 12.69 -26.21 -15.37
C LYS A 189 13.43 -27.41 -14.76
N LYS A 190 14.76 -27.31 -14.67
CA LYS A 190 15.60 -28.35 -14.05
C LYS A 190 15.44 -28.38 -12.53
N ILE A 191 15.44 -27.23 -11.88
CA ILE A 191 15.43 -27.11 -10.42
C ILE A 191 14.02 -27.18 -9.84
N LYS A 192 13.02 -26.60 -10.52
CA LYS A 192 11.62 -26.46 -10.07
C LYS A 192 11.52 -25.89 -8.64
N PRO A 193 12.05 -24.68 -8.41
CA PRO A 193 12.13 -24.12 -7.07
C PRO A 193 10.74 -23.87 -6.49
N ASN A 194 10.57 -24.15 -5.18
CA ASN A 194 9.35 -23.76 -4.48
C ASN A 194 9.24 -22.25 -4.36
N LYS A 195 10.37 -21.58 -4.07
CA LYS A 195 10.49 -20.11 -4.01
C LYS A 195 11.68 -19.65 -4.83
N LEU A 196 11.51 -18.58 -5.59
CA LEU A 196 12.55 -17.92 -6.37
C LEU A 196 12.49 -16.41 -6.07
N ILE A 197 13.65 -15.80 -5.93
CA ILE A 197 13.77 -14.35 -5.81
C ILE A 197 14.46 -13.82 -7.07
N ASP A 198 13.81 -12.86 -7.75
CA ASP A 198 14.35 -12.15 -8.91
C ASP A 198 14.81 -10.75 -8.45
N LEU A 199 16.12 -10.55 -8.34
CA LEU A 199 16.73 -9.31 -7.89
C LEU A 199 17.04 -8.40 -9.07
N GLY A 200 16.44 -7.20 -9.10
CA GLY A 200 16.50 -6.29 -10.25
C GLY A 200 15.60 -6.80 -11.38
N CYS A 201 14.35 -7.12 -11.04
CA CYS A 201 13.40 -7.77 -11.92
C CYS A 201 12.97 -6.92 -13.13
N ASN A 202 13.21 -5.61 -13.10
CA ASN A 202 12.71 -4.66 -14.10
C ASN A 202 11.20 -4.88 -14.32
N ASN A 203 10.73 -5.01 -15.55
CA ASN A 203 9.32 -5.23 -15.90
C ASN A 203 8.83 -6.69 -15.66
N GLY A 204 9.58 -7.51 -14.92
CA GLY A 204 9.17 -8.85 -14.50
C GLY A 204 9.21 -9.93 -15.58
N GLN A 205 9.92 -9.70 -16.69
CA GLN A 205 10.03 -10.65 -17.79
C GLN A 205 10.60 -12.00 -17.34
N PHE A 206 11.74 -11.99 -16.62
CA PHE A 206 12.36 -13.21 -16.13
C PHE A 206 11.61 -13.83 -14.96
N SER A 207 10.95 -13.02 -14.15
CA SER A 207 10.02 -13.49 -13.12
C SER A 207 8.87 -14.31 -13.74
N LYS A 208 8.26 -13.80 -14.82
CA LYS A 208 7.20 -14.51 -15.55
C LYS A 208 7.73 -15.80 -16.20
N ILE A 209 8.87 -15.75 -16.87
CA ILE A 209 9.53 -16.93 -17.46
C ILE A 209 9.76 -17.99 -16.37
N SER A 210 10.16 -17.59 -15.17
CA SER A 210 10.39 -18.50 -14.05
C SER A 210 9.11 -19.21 -13.61
N ILE A 211 8.00 -18.50 -13.47
CA ILE A 211 6.68 -19.10 -13.16
C ILE A 211 6.27 -20.07 -14.26
N ASP A 212 6.35 -19.65 -15.53
CA ASP A 212 5.93 -20.45 -16.68
C ASP A 212 6.75 -21.75 -16.82
N ASN A 213 7.96 -21.80 -16.24
CA ASN A 213 8.85 -22.96 -16.29
C ASN A 213 8.96 -23.76 -14.98
N GLY A 214 8.08 -23.51 -14.01
CA GLY A 214 7.87 -24.39 -12.87
C GLY A 214 8.33 -23.88 -11.51
N ALA A 215 8.71 -22.61 -11.38
CA ALA A 215 8.80 -21.98 -10.07
C ALA A 215 7.38 -21.84 -9.47
N LYS A 216 7.19 -22.28 -8.21
CA LYS A 216 5.86 -22.23 -7.58
C LYS A 216 5.49 -20.84 -7.07
N GLU A 217 6.47 -20.09 -6.60
CA GLU A 217 6.34 -18.72 -6.10
C GLU A 217 7.54 -17.90 -6.54
N VAL A 218 7.31 -16.70 -7.05
CA VAL A 218 8.39 -15.75 -7.37
C VAL A 218 8.17 -14.44 -6.61
N VAL A 219 9.22 -13.98 -5.94
CA VAL A 219 9.31 -12.63 -5.37
C VAL A 219 10.19 -11.81 -6.31
N ALA A 220 9.62 -10.80 -6.95
CA ALA A 220 10.31 -9.91 -7.87
C ALA A 220 10.64 -8.59 -7.18
N VAL A 221 11.90 -8.20 -7.17
CA VAL A 221 12.39 -7.04 -6.43
C VAL A 221 13.05 -6.05 -7.37
N ASP A 222 12.65 -4.79 -7.27
CA ASP A 222 13.29 -3.67 -7.96
C ASP A 222 13.14 -2.38 -7.17
N PHE A 223 14.01 -1.39 -7.43
CA PHE A 223 13.92 -0.05 -6.84
C PHE A 223 13.22 0.95 -7.76
N ASP A 224 12.85 0.57 -8.99
CA ASP A 224 12.07 1.40 -9.89
C ASP A 224 10.57 1.13 -9.69
N ILE A 225 9.84 2.12 -9.19
CA ILE A 225 8.40 2.00 -8.92
C ILE A 225 7.58 1.73 -10.17
N ASN A 226 8.01 2.18 -11.36
CA ASN A 226 7.31 1.92 -12.61
C ASN A 226 7.51 0.46 -13.04
N ALA A 227 8.74 -0.05 -12.89
CA ALA A 227 9.06 -1.45 -13.17
C ALA A 227 8.23 -2.39 -12.28
N ILE A 228 8.20 -2.12 -10.97
CA ILE A 228 7.37 -2.86 -10.01
C ILE A 228 5.89 -2.75 -10.32
N SER A 229 5.39 -1.56 -10.69
CA SER A 229 3.99 -1.38 -11.09
C SER A 229 3.63 -2.21 -12.33
N ASN A 230 4.51 -2.25 -13.34
CA ASN A 230 4.30 -3.06 -14.53
C ASN A 230 4.31 -4.57 -14.19
N THR A 231 5.26 -5.00 -13.35
CA THR A 231 5.33 -6.39 -12.86
C THR A 231 4.07 -6.78 -12.08
N TYR A 232 3.54 -5.85 -11.26
CA TYR A 232 2.27 -6.05 -10.55
C TYR A 232 1.09 -6.22 -11.52
N GLU A 233 0.99 -5.40 -12.56
CA GLU A 233 -0.08 -5.53 -13.56
C GLU A 233 0.01 -6.86 -14.33
N ILE A 234 1.21 -7.31 -14.66
CA ILE A 234 1.45 -8.63 -15.28
C ILE A 234 1.00 -9.75 -14.34
N SER A 235 1.42 -9.69 -13.08
CA SER A 235 1.03 -10.67 -12.05
C SER A 235 -0.48 -10.78 -11.91
N LYS A 236 -1.15 -9.62 -11.75
CA LYS A 236 -2.59 -9.53 -11.58
C LYS A 236 -3.37 -9.99 -12.80
N LYS A 237 -2.99 -9.54 -14.01
CA LYS A 237 -3.66 -9.89 -15.26
C LYS A 237 -3.63 -11.39 -15.54
N ASN A 238 -2.53 -12.04 -15.21
CA ASN A 238 -2.32 -13.45 -15.49
C ASN A 238 -2.54 -14.35 -14.25
N ASN A 239 -3.00 -13.78 -13.13
CA ASN A 239 -3.20 -14.47 -11.83
C ASN A 239 -2.00 -15.33 -11.42
N LEU A 240 -0.79 -14.76 -11.51
CA LEU A 240 0.46 -15.44 -11.21
C LEU A 240 0.76 -15.41 -9.71
N ASN A 241 1.38 -16.47 -9.19
CA ASN A 241 1.96 -16.44 -7.84
C ASN A 241 3.31 -15.68 -7.86
N LEU A 242 3.22 -14.41 -8.21
CA LEU A 242 4.31 -13.47 -8.38
C LEU A 242 4.05 -12.25 -7.49
N LEU A 243 4.93 -12.02 -6.52
CA LEU A 243 4.87 -10.91 -5.59
C LEU A 243 5.92 -9.85 -5.97
N PRO A 244 5.56 -8.75 -6.61
CA PRO A 244 6.47 -7.64 -6.87
C PRO A 244 6.62 -6.76 -5.63
N LEU A 245 7.86 -6.45 -5.24
CA LEU A 245 8.21 -5.63 -4.10
C LEU A 245 9.17 -4.51 -4.49
N PHE A 246 8.83 -3.29 -4.07
CA PHE A 246 9.75 -2.16 -4.16
C PHE A 246 10.81 -2.28 -3.05
N ILE A 247 12.03 -2.58 -3.41
CA ILE A 247 13.17 -2.65 -2.48
C ILE A 247 14.41 -2.09 -3.17
N ASP A 248 15.03 -1.10 -2.54
CA ASP A 248 16.37 -0.65 -2.89
C ASP A 248 17.40 -1.51 -2.14
N LEU A 249 18.03 -2.44 -2.86
CA LEU A 249 19.02 -3.36 -2.28
C LEU A 249 20.30 -2.68 -1.84
N SER A 250 20.62 -1.49 -2.40
CA SER A 250 21.80 -0.70 -1.99
C SER A 250 21.53 0.10 -0.72
N ASN A 251 20.24 0.32 -0.41
CA ASN A 251 19.79 1.07 0.76
C ASN A 251 18.50 0.42 1.32
N PRO A 252 18.57 -0.78 1.91
CA PRO A 252 17.43 -1.51 2.38
C PRO A 252 16.69 -0.78 3.49
N SER A 253 15.39 -1.07 3.64
CA SER A 253 14.58 -0.47 4.71
C SER A 253 15.15 -0.83 6.09
N PRO A 254 15.17 0.13 7.06
CA PRO A 254 15.62 -0.15 8.41
C PRO A 254 14.70 -1.14 9.13
N ASN A 255 15.21 -1.78 10.17
CA ASN A 255 14.47 -2.68 11.05
C ASN A 255 13.50 -1.92 11.97
N GLN A 256 12.48 -1.28 11.41
CA GLN A 256 11.51 -0.55 12.22
C GLN A 256 10.54 -1.51 12.90
N GLY A 257 10.53 -1.53 14.25
CA GLY A 257 9.61 -2.34 15.04
C GLY A 257 9.86 -3.86 15.01
N TRP A 258 10.94 -4.31 14.36
CA TRP A 258 11.27 -5.71 14.23
C TRP A 258 12.74 -5.95 14.59
N ARG A 259 13.01 -6.74 15.64
CA ARG A 259 14.36 -7.10 16.08
C ARG A 259 15.31 -5.90 16.22
N GLN A 260 14.82 -4.82 16.81
CA GLN A 260 15.70 -3.70 17.19
C GLN A 260 16.60 -4.10 18.35
#